data_e0a1467d78dcc8324a123cd19afde1f6
#
_entry.id   e0a1467d78dcc8324a123cd19afde1f6
#
_cell.length_a   1.000
_cell.length_b   1.000
_cell.length_c   1.000
_cell.angle_alpha   90.00
_cell.angle_beta   90.00
_cell.angle_gamma   90.00
#
_symmetry.space_group_name_H-M   'P 1'
#
loop_
_entity.id
_entity.type
_entity.pdbx_description
1 polymer ?
#
loop_
_entity_poly.entity_id
_entity_poly.type
_entity_poly.pdbx_seq_one_letter_code
_entity_poly.pdbx_strand_id
1 'polypeptide(L)'
;MVNLTINGQKISVSEGTTILEAALKVGIDIPHLCYLKDINEIGACRVCVVENAGMETLVTACNTPVEEGMELYTNSPKAREARRINVSLILSDHDAKCATCVRSGNCNLQKIANDLGILEVPYTNIAEKQKWDKKQPLIRDASKCIK
;
A
#
# COMPACT_ATOMS: atom_id res chain seq x y z
N MET A 1 17.15 19.41 8.54
CA MET A 1 17.36 17.94 8.69
C MET A 1 16.47 17.50 9.85
N VAL A 2 15.75 16.43 9.67
CA VAL A 2 14.83 15.85 10.65
C VAL A 2 15.38 14.49 11.06
N ASN A 3 15.48 14.24 12.37
CA ASN A 3 15.99 12.99 12.93
C ASN A 3 14.82 12.14 13.40
N LEU A 4 14.83 10.87 13.01
CA LEU A 4 13.80 9.91 13.39
C LEU A 4 14.38 8.51 13.52
N THR A 5 13.58 7.60 14.02
CA THR A 5 13.94 6.18 14.17
C THR A 5 12.96 5.33 13.39
N ILE A 6 13.45 4.42 12.53
CA ILE A 6 12.62 3.43 11.81
C ILE A 6 13.09 2.03 12.20
N ASN A 7 12.22 1.23 12.80
CA ASN A 7 12.53 -0.12 13.29
C ASN A 7 13.80 -0.17 14.18
N GLY A 8 14.02 0.85 15.00
CA GLY A 8 15.20 0.97 15.87
C GLY A 8 16.43 1.58 15.19
N GLN A 9 16.41 1.83 13.89
CA GLN A 9 17.51 2.45 13.14
C GLN A 9 17.31 3.96 13.10
N LYS A 10 18.28 4.73 13.64
CA LYS A 10 18.30 6.19 13.60
C LYS A 10 18.70 6.69 12.22
N ILE A 11 17.94 7.61 11.67
CA ILE A 11 18.21 8.25 10.38
C ILE A 11 18.00 9.76 10.45
N SER A 12 18.63 10.49 9.55
CA SER A 12 18.44 11.93 9.36
C SER A 12 18.11 12.21 7.89
N VAL A 13 17.01 12.91 7.64
CA VAL A 13 16.53 13.23 6.29
C VAL A 13 16.16 14.70 6.18
N SER A 14 15.93 15.17 4.96
CA SER A 14 15.47 16.53 4.70
C SER A 14 14.03 16.71 5.20
N GLU A 15 13.72 17.91 5.66
CA GLU A 15 12.33 18.30 5.95
C GLU A 15 11.44 18.11 4.71
N GLY A 16 10.19 17.69 4.91
CA GLY A 16 9.26 17.37 3.84
C GLY A 16 9.43 15.99 3.21
N THR A 17 10.47 15.22 3.57
CA THR A 17 10.61 13.82 3.14
C THR A 17 9.46 13.00 3.71
N THR A 18 8.81 12.12 2.90
CA THR A 18 7.79 11.22 3.40
C THR A 18 8.39 10.03 4.17
N ILE A 19 7.58 9.40 5.04
CA ILE A 19 7.99 8.19 5.77
C ILE A 19 8.45 7.09 4.80
N LEU A 20 7.74 6.93 3.67
CA LEU A 20 8.09 5.94 2.64
C LEU A 20 9.47 6.20 2.05
N GLU A 21 9.74 7.45 1.66
CA GLU A 21 11.05 7.83 1.10
C GLU A 21 12.18 7.72 2.13
N ALA A 22 11.89 8.08 3.39
CA ALA A 22 12.85 7.93 4.49
C ALA A 22 13.21 6.45 4.72
N ALA A 23 12.22 5.55 4.72
CA ALA A 23 12.41 4.11 4.86
C ALA A 23 13.26 3.53 3.70
N LEU A 24 12.97 3.94 2.46
CA LEU A 24 13.73 3.50 1.28
C LEU A 24 15.21 3.90 1.35
N LYS A 25 15.55 5.07 1.90
CA LYS A 25 16.94 5.50 2.08
C LYS A 25 17.77 4.57 2.97
N VAL A 26 17.13 3.85 3.87
CA VAL A 26 17.76 2.88 4.77
C VAL A 26 17.49 1.43 4.38
N GLY A 27 17.01 1.19 3.16
CA GLY A 27 16.79 -0.15 2.61
C GLY A 27 15.55 -0.86 3.17
N ILE A 28 14.63 -0.13 3.80
CA ILE A 28 13.36 -0.69 4.30
C ILE A 28 12.28 -0.47 3.25
N ASP A 29 11.81 -1.56 2.64
CA ASP A 29 10.70 -1.55 1.68
C ASP A 29 9.35 -1.64 2.42
N ILE A 30 8.56 -0.57 2.35
CA ILE A 30 7.19 -0.55 2.86
C ILE A 30 6.24 -0.87 1.70
N PRO A 31 5.42 -1.95 1.80
CA PRO A 31 4.53 -2.32 0.71
C PRO A 31 3.51 -1.21 0.41
N HIS A 32 3.32 -0.92 -0.88
CA HIS A 32 2.41 0.12 -1.36
C HIS A 32 1.85 -0.24 -2.73
N LEU A 33 0.70 0.32 -3.12
CA LEU A 33 0.06 0.10 -4.42
C LEU A 33 -0.20 1.39 -5.17
N CYS A 34 -0.87 2.36 -4.53
CA CYS A 34 -1.31 3.59 -5.21
C CYS A 34 -0.24 4.71 -5.27
N TYR A 35 0.92 4.51 -4.66
CA TYR A 35 1.98 5.52 -4.67
C TYR A 35 2.74 5.48 -5.99
N LEU A 36 2.82 6.63 -6.62
CA LEU A 36 3.69 6.92 -7.75
C LEU A 36 4.27 8.31 -7.55
N LYS A 37 5.55 8.39 -7.29
CA LYS A 37 6.23 9.64 -6.94
C LYS A 37 5.93 10.74 -7.96
N ASP A 38 5.66 11.93 -7.46
CA ASP A 38 5.35 13.15 -8.23
C ASP A 38 4.07 13.08 -9.10
N ILE A 39 3.35 11.95 -9.08
CA ILE A 39 2.15 11.73 -9.89
C ILE A 39 0.92 11.40 -9.02
N ASN A 40 1.07 10.47 -8.07
CA ASN A 40 -0.05 10.00 -7.25
C ASN A 40 0.39 9.65 -5.83
N GLU A 41 0.21 10.57 -4.90
CA GLU A 41 0.63 10.45 -3.50
C GLU A 41 -0.54 10.59 -2.52
N ILE A 42 -1.73 10.13 -2.94
CA ILE A 42 -3.00 10.38 -2.23
C ILE A 42 -3.27 9.43 -1.04
N GLY A 43 -2.47 8.38 -0.85
CA GLY A 43 -2.65 7.45 0.25
C GLY A 43 -3.95 6.63 0.22
N ALA A 44 -4.57 6.43 -0.95
CA ALA A 44 -5.90 5.84 -1.08
C ALA A 44 -5.96 4.34 -0.72
N CYS A 45 -4.94 3.56 -1.08
CA CYS A 45 -4.97 2.10 -0.88
C CYS A 45 -4.75 1.66 0.56
N ARG A 46 -4.18 2.51 1.42
CA ARG A 46 -3.86 2.24 2.83
C ARG A 46 -2.99 0.98 3.06
N VAL A 47 -2.25 0.54 2.06
CA VAL A 47 -1.33 -0.61 2.17
C VAL A 47 -0.02 -0.21 2.83
N CYS A 48 0.42 1.05 2.67
CA CYS A 48 1.67 1.56 3.23
C CYS A 48 1.58 1.99 4.70
N VAL A 49 0.56 1.57 5.45
CA VAL A 49 0.40 1.97 6.85
C VAL A 49 1.54 1.48 7.72
N VAL A 50 1.98 2.35 8.64
CA VAL A 50 3.01 2.08 9.66
C VAL A 50 2.53 2.55 11.01
N GLU A 51 3.09 2.00 12.06
CA GLU A 51 2.83 2.44 13.43
C GLU A 51 3.83 3.53 13.82
N ASN A 52 3.33 4.61 14.39
CA ASN A 52 4.15 5.64 15.01
C ASN A 52 4.00 5.51 16.54
N ALA A 53 5.12 5.30 17.24
CA ALA A 53 5.12 5.21 18.69
C ALA A 53 4.49 6.47 19.31
N GLY A 54 3.60 6.28 20.27
CA GLY A 54 2.88 7.40 20.87
C GLY A 54 1.60 7.83 20.16
N MET A 55 1.27 7.23 18.99
CA MET A 55 -0.02 7.41 18.34
C MET A 55 -0.89 6.16 18.45
N GLU A 56 -2.18 6.33 18.72
CA GLU A 56 -3.12 5.20 18.70
C GLU A 56 -3.43 4.71 17.28
N THR A 57 -3.32 5.60 16.30
CA THR A 57 -3.68 5.34 14.92
C THR A 57 -2.45 5.07 14.06
N LEU A 58 -2.62 4.22 13.04
CA LEU A 58 -1.62 4.01 11.99
C LEU A 58 -1.60 5.19 11.04
N VAL A 59 -0.41 5.52 10.52
CA VAL A 59 -0.20 6.57 9.52
C VAL A 59 0.19 5.97 8.18
N THR A 60 -0.17 6.64 7.08
CA THR A 60 0.20 6.23 5.73
C THR A 60 1.59 6.76 5.38
N ALA A 61 2.52 5.85 5.11
CA ALA A 61 3.92 6.23 4.87
C ALA A 61 4.13 7.03 3.57
N CYS A 62 3.29 6.83 2.56
CA CYS A 62 3.50 7.42 1.24
C CYS A 62 3.20 8.92 1.16
N ASN A 63 2.41 9.48 2.07
CA ASN A 63 2.01 10.89 2.06
C ASN A 63 2.12 11.59 3.41
N THR A 64 2.66 10.92 4.43
CA THR A 64 2.92 11.54 5.73
C THR A 64 4.38 12.00 5.76
N PRO A 65 4.65 13.31 5.93
CA PRO A 65 6.00 13.80 6.10
C PRO A 65 6.57 13.35 7.45
N VAL A 66 7.88 13.21 7.50
CA VAL A 66 8.59 12.89 8.76
C VAL A 66 8.67 14.12 9.66
N GLU A 67 8.60 13.90 10.97
CA GLU A 67 8.76 14.91 12.01
C GLU A 67 9.90 14.53 12.96
N GLU A 68 10.46 15.51 13.64
CA GLU A 68 11.57 15.32 14.58
C GLU A 68 11.19 14.39 15.71
N GLY A 69 12.01 13.39 15.98
CA GLY A 69 11.81 12.42 17.06
C GLY A 69 10.78 11.33 16.77
N MET A 70 10.22 11.24 15.56
CA MET A 70 9.32 10.12 15.22
C MET A 70 10.00 8.77 15.45
N GLU A 71 9.25 7.83 16.03
CA GLU A 71 9.64 6.43 16.17
C GLU A 71 8.65 5.54 15.44
N LEU A 72 9.09 4.93 14.35
CA LEU A 72 8.25 4.23 13.38
C LEU A 72 8.54 2.73 13.36
N TYR A 73 7.46 1.95 13.36
CA TYR A 73 7.50 0.50 13.21
C TYR A 73 6.78 0.11 11.91
N THR A 74 7.57 -0.34 10.93
CA THR A 74 7.03 -0.62 9.59
C THR A 74 6.37 -2.00 9.49
N ASN A 75 6.62 -2.89 10.43
CA ASN A 75 6.12 -4.27 10.39
C ASN A 75 5.57 -4.75 11.74
N SER A 76 4.95 -3.86 12.52
CA SER A 76 4.27 -4.23 13.77
C SER A 76 3.06 -5.14 13.50
N PRO A 77 2.62 -5.94 14.49
CA PRO A 77 1.41 -6.76 14.36
C PRO A 77 0.19 -5.94 13.93
N LYS A 78 0.02 -4.73 14.48
CA LYS A 78 -1.06 -3.79 14.15
C LYS A 78 -1.00 -3.34 12.69
N ALA A 79 0.19 -2.96 12.19
CA ALA A 79 0.39 -2.55 10.80
C ALA A 79 0.15 -3.72 9.83
N ARG A 80 0.60 -4.93 10.16
CA ARG A 80 0.40 -6.14 9.35
C ARG A 80 -1.07 -6.51 9.24
N GLU A 81 -1.81 -6.47 10.33
CA GLU A 81 -3.24 -6.78 10.33
C GLU A 81 -4.03 -5.77 9.51
N ALA A 82 -3.76 -4.46 9.69
CA ALA A 82 -4.39 -3.42 8.88
C ALA A 82 -4.11 -3.59 7.38
N ARG A 83 -2.88 -3.96 7.01
CA ARG A 83 -2.53 -4.27 5.60
C ARG A 83 -3.30 -5.47 5.07
N ARG A 84 -3.42 -6.56 5.85
CA ARG A 84 -4.20 -7.74 5.46
C ARG A 84 -5.65 -7.36 5.16
N ILE A 85 -6.28 -6.58 6.03
CA ILE A 85 -7.65 -6.11 5.83
C ILE A 85 -7.75 -5.27 4.56
N ASN A 86 -6.88 -4.28 4.39
CA ASN A 86 -6.91 -3.38 3.23
C ASN A 86 -6.67 -4.13 1.91
N VAL A 87 -5.70 -5.04 1.87
CA VAL A 87 -5.43 -5.86 0.67
C VAL A 87 -6.58 -6.82 0.40
N SER A 88 -7.18 -7.43 1.42
CA SER A 88 -8.37 -8.28 1.25
C SER A 88 -9.57 -7.51 0.70
N LEU A 89 -9.77 -6.25 1.13
CA LEU A 89 -10.79 -5.37 0.55
C LEU A 89 -10.52 -5.06 -0.92
N ILE A 90 -9.26 -4.79 -1.30
CA ILE A 90 -8.88 -4.58 -2.70
C ILE A 90 -9.12 -5.86 -3.51
N LEU A 91 -8.77 -7.03 -2.98
CA LEU A 91 -8.97 -8.32 -3.63
C LEU A 91 -10.44 -8.66 -3.79
N SER A 92 -11.33 -8.26 -2.86
CA SER A 92 -12.76 -8.51 -2.98
C SER A 92 -13.40 -7.81 -4.19
N ASP A 93 -12.81 -6.67 -4.62
CA ASP A 93 -13.26 -5.91 -5.79
C ASP A 93 -12.48 -6.28 -7.08
N HIS A 94 -11.46 -7.09 -6.96
CA HIS A 94 -10.57 -7.48 -8.04
C HIS A 94 -10.98 -8.82 -8.67
N ASP A 95 -10.99 -8.90 -10.03
CA ASP A 95 -11.15 -10.18 -10.73
C ASP A 95 -9.84 -10.99 -10.65
N ALA A 96 -9.70 -11.74 -9.57
CA ALA A 96 -8.48 -12.44 -9.17
C ALA A 96 -8.15 -13.69 -10.03
N LYS A 97 -8.46 -13.68 -11.32
CA LYS A 97 -8.09 -14.74 -12.28
C LYS A 97 -6.60 -14.65 -12.64
N CYS A 98 -5.73 -14.81 -11.67
CA CYS A 98 -4.29 -14.62 -11.83
C CYS A 98 -3.66 -15.54 -12.87
N ALA A 99 -4.12 -16.78 -12.98
CA ALA A 99 -3.57 -17.76 -13.92
C ALA A 99 -3.66 -17.32 -15.40
N THR A 100 -4.68 -16.52 -15.75
CA THR A 100 -4.89 -16.00 -17.12
C THR A 100 -4.63 -14.50 -17.23
N CYS A 101 -4.11 -13.88 -16.20
CA CYS A 101 -3.82 -12.45 -16.17
C CYS A 101 -2.47 -12.15 -16.82
N VAL A 102 -2.42 -11.13 -17.69
CA VAL A 102 -1.17 -10.68 -18.34
C VAL A 102 -0.12 -10.17 -17.34
N ARG A 103 -0.51 -9.85 -16.12
CA ARG A 103 0.38 -9.40 -15.02
C ARG A 103 0.77 -10.52 -14.08
N SER A 104 0.37 -11.77 -14.33
CA SER A 104 0.71 -12.90 -13.45
C SER A 104 2.24 -13.03 -13.30
N GLY A 105 2.71 -13.17 -12.08
CA GLY A 105 4.15 -13.21 -11.75
C GLY A 105 4.86 -11.84 -11.75
N ASN A 106 4.23 -10.78 -12.27
CA ASN A 106 4.75 -9.41 -12.24
C ASN A 106 3.64 -8.43 -11.82
N CYS A 107 3.03 -8.68 -10.67
CA CYS A 107 1.93 -7.89 -10.11
C CYS A 107 2.18 -7.60 -8.64
N ASN A 108 2.26 -6.33 -8.27
CA ASN A 108 2.49 -5.90 -6.89
C ASN A 108 1.36 -6.37 -5.96
N LEU A 109 0.10 -6.35 -6.41
CA LEU A 109 -1.02 -6.84 -5.60
C LEU A 109 -0.86 -8.34 -5.29
N GLN A 110 -0.51 -9.15 -6.30
CA GLN A 110 -0.26 -10.58 -6.12
C GLN A 110 0.90 -10.84 -5.14
N LYS A 111 2.02 -10.11 -5.31
CA LYS A 111 3.17 -10.21 -4.41
C LYS A 111 2.80 -9.88 -2.98
N ILE A 112 2.15 -8.73 -2.75
CA ILE A 112 1.78 -8.28 -1.40
C ILE A 112 0.77 -9.24 -0.76
N ALA A 113 -0.20 -9.76 -1.52
CA ALA A 113 -1.16 -10.75 -1.02
C ALA A 113 -0.47 -12.04 -0.56
N ASN A 114 0.52 -12.52 -1.33
CA ASN A 114 1.33 -13.69 -0.96
C ASN A 114 2.18 -13.41 0.29
N ASP A 115 2.86 -12.27 0.35
CA ASP A 115 3.71 -11.87 1.48
C ASP A 115 2.91 -11.74 2.79
N LEU A 116 1.63 -11.36 2.68
CA LEU A 116 0.70 -11.25 3.81
C LEU A 116 -0.03 -12.57 4.12
N GLY A 117 0.19 -13.63 3.35
CA GLY A 117 -0.45 -14.93 3.52
C GLY A 117 -1.97 -14.89 3.37
N ILE A 118 -2.49 -14.09 2.41
CA ILE A 118 -3.92 -13.98 2.14
C ILE A 118 -4.32 -15.16 1.23
N LEU A 119 -4.87 -16.22 1.82
CA LEU A 119 -5.33 -17.41 1.10
C LEU A 119 -6.81 -17.31 0.72
N GLU A 120 -7.59 -16.58 1.52
CA GLU A 120 -9.03 -16.41 1.33
C GLU A 120 -9.40 -14.94 1.51
N VAL A 121 -10.40 -14.49 0.77
CA VAL A 121 -10.94 -13.13 0.86
C VAL A 121 -12.30 -13.21 1.55
N PRO A 122 -12.42 -12.77 2.82
CA PRO A 122 -13.65 -12.92 3.60
C PRO A 122 -14.74 -11.92 3.20
N TYR A 123 -14.46 -11.03 2.27
CA TYR A 123 -15.37 -9.97 1.84
C TYR A 123 -16.01 -10.30 0.49
N THR A 124 -17.31 -10.09 0.39
CA THR A 124 -18.04 -10.28 -0.88
C THR A 124 -18.24 -8.91 -1.54
N ASN A 125 -17.84 -8.79 -2.80
CA ASN A 125 -18.16 -7.61 -3.58
C ASN A 125 -19.62 -7.64 -3.99
N ILE A 126 -20.38 -6.61 -3.59
CA ILE A 126 -21.78 -6.39 -3.95
C ILE A 126 -21.94 -5.37 -5.09
N ALA A 127 -20.84 -4.77 -5.56
CA ALA A 127 -20.89 -3.80 -6.64
C ALA A 127 -21.22 -4.47 -7.98
N GLU A 128 -22.11 -3.86 -8.76
CA GLU A 128 -22.39 -4.32 -10.11
C GLU A 128 -21.14 -4.21 -10.98
N LYS A 129 -20.83 -5.26 -11.73
CA LYS A 129 -19.73 -5.23 -12.71
C LYS A 129 -20.07 -4.21 -13.79
N GLN A 130 -19.21 -3.24 -13.97
CA GLN A 130 -19.35 -2.24 -15.04
C GLN A 130 -19.39 -2.94 -16.41
N LYS A 131 -20.40 -2.58 -17.22
CA LYS A 131 -20.45 -3.01 -18.62
C LYS A 131 -19.41 -2.22 -19.42
N TRP A 132 -18.67 -2.93 -20.26
CA TRP A 132 -17.67 -2.33 -21.14
C TRP A 132 -18.31 -1.44 -22.20
N ASP A 133 -17.86 -0.19 -22.33
CA ASP A 133 -18.17 0.64 -23.49
C ASP A 133 -17.11 0.41 -24.57
N LYS A 134 -17.44 -0.43 -25.54
CA LYS A 134 -16.56 -0.75 -26.69
C LYS A 134 -16.47 0.40 -27.72
N LYS A 135 -17.21 1.49 -27.53
CA LYS A 135 -17.18 2.65 -28.44
C LYS A 135 -16.02 3.61 -28.11
N GLN A 136 -15.40 3.46 -26.96
CA GLN A 136 -14.26 4.28 -26.55
C GLN A 136 -12.95 3.75 -27.14
N PRO A 137 -12.02 4.61 -27.58
CA PRO A 137 -10.73 4.18 -28.12
C PRO A 137 -9.83 3.51 -27.07
N LEU A 138 -10.05 3.83 -25.79
CA LEU A 138 -9.37 3.19 -24.65
C LEU A 138 -10.39 2.44 -23.81
N ILE A 139 -10.20 1.13 -23.71
CA ILE A 139 -11.04 0.26 -22.90
C ILE A 139 -10.36 0.04 -21.55
N ARG A 140 -11.03 0.45 -20.47
CA ARG A 140 -10.55 0.25 -19.09
C ARG A 140 -11.34 -0.85 -18.41
N ASP A 141 -10.66 -1.87 -17.93
CA ASP A 141 -11.25 -2.88 -17.05
C ASP A 141 -11.04 -2.50 -15.57
N ALA A 142 -12.08 -1.95 -14.97
CA ALA A 142 -12.03 -1.56 -13.57
C ALA A 142 -11.87 -2.78 -12.62
N SER A 143 -12.33 -3.96 -13.02
CA SER A 143 -12.19 -5.20 -12.24
C SER A 143 -10.74 -5.69 -12.14
N LYS A 144 -9.85 -5.19 -12.98
CA LYS A 144 -8.41 -5.48 -12.98
C LYS A 144 -7.58 -4.36 -12.34
N CYS A 145 -8.21 -3.32 -11.81
CA CYS A 145 -7.50 -2.22 -11.15
C CYS A 145 -6.86 -2.71 -9.84
N ILE A 146 -5.63 -2.30 -9.60
CA ILE A 146 -4.89 -2.58 -8.36
C ILE A 146 -4.72 -1.34 -7.46
N LYS A 147 -5.45 -0.26 -7.79
CA LYS A 147 -5.44 1.11 -7.21
C LYS A 147 -4.27 1.99 -7.67
#